data_8f19194370b8af7e75b8d602c9f692ff
#
_entry.id   8f19194370b8af7e75b8d602c9f692ff
#
_cell.length_a   1.000
_cell.length_b   1.000
_cell.length_c   1.000
_cell.angle_alpha   90.00
_cell.angle_beta   90.00
_cell.angle_gamma   90.00
#
_symmetry.space_group_name_H-M   'P 1'
#
loop_
_entity.id
_entity.type
_entity.pdbx_description
1 polymer ?
#
loop_
_entity_poly.entity_id
_entity_poly.type
_entity_poly.pdbx_seq_one_letter_code
_entity_poly.pdbx_strand_id
1 'polypeptide(L)'
;NKDAFIQLITDWVNIVEAKTGRNVIIYSYKNFFGDYLNNHAWPNNPLWLASYQPKEPGLPKGYSKWTIWQNSQYGKLDGSLTGGEFDLDLFNGTIEEMKLL
;
A
#
# COMPACT_ATOMS: atom_id res chain seq x y z
N ASN A 1 19.18 -11.49 6.02
CA ASN A 1 18.78 -10.73 7.18
C ASN A 1 17.84 -9.58 6.79
N LYS A 2 17.25 -8.92 7.77
CA LYS A 2 16.27 -7.86 7.51
C LYS A 2 16.90 -6.65 6.83
N ASP A 3 18.10 -6.28 7.18
CA ASP A 3 18.79 -5.13 6.57
C ASP A 3 19.07 -5.37 5.09
N ALA A 4 19.49 -6.56 4.73
CA ALA A 4 19.71 -6.94 3.33
C ALA A 4 18.38 -6.94 2.55
N PHE A 5 17.30 -7.38 3.16
CA PHE A 5 15.98 -7.36 2.54
C PHE A 5 15.48 -5.94 2.32
N ILE A 6 15.63 -5.07 3.32
CA ILE A 6 15.28 -3.66 3.22
C ILE A 6 16.10 -2.98 2.10
N GLN A 7 17.39 -3.28 2.03
CA GLN A 7 18.25 -2.72 0.97
C GLN A 7 17.82 -3.19 -0.42
N LEU A 8 17.45 -4.46 -0.54
CA LEU A 8 16.94 -5.00 -1.80
C LEU A 8 15.68 -4.27 -2.28
N ILE A 9 14.73 -4.04 -1.37
CA ILE A 9 13.51 -3.30 -1.69
C ILE A 9 13.85 -1.86 -2.08
N THR A 10 14.71 -1.20 -1.33
CA THR A 10 15.13 0.17 -1.60
C THR A 10 15.77 0.30 -2.97
N ASP A 11 16.68 -0.60 -3.30
CA ASP A 11 17.33 -0.62 -4.61
C ASP A 11 16.32 -0.84 -5.73
N TRP A 12 15.39 -1.77 -5.54
CA TRP A 12 14.33 -2.02 -6.50
C TRP A 12 13.44 -0.79 -6.74
N VAL A 13 13.02 -0.14 -5.66
CA VAL A 13 12.22 1.10 -5.74
C VAL A 13 12.96 2.15 -6.55
N ASN A 14 14.24 2.39 -6.23
CA ASN A 14 15.04 3.41 -6.91
C ASN A 14 15.23 3.10 -8.40
N ILE A 15 15.48 1.85 -8.75
CA ILE A 15 15.66 1.42 -10.14
C ILE A 15 14.36 1.59 -10.94
N VAL A 16 13.24 1.15 -10.39
CA VAL A 16 11.95 1.25 -11.06
C VAL A 16 11.56 2.71 -11.26
N GLU A 17 11.72 3.55 -10.24
CA GLU A 17 11.41 4.98 -10.34
C GLU A 17 12.30 5.67 -11.37
N ALA A 18 13.59 5.37 -11.41
CA ALA A 18 14.51 5.94 -12.38
C ALA A 18 14.15 5.53 -13.82
N LYS A 19 13.73 4.29 -14.02
CA LYS A 19 13.42 3.79 -15.37
C LYS A 19 12.04 4.18 -15.87
N THR A 20 11.07 4.35 -14.98
CA THR A 20 9.69 4.62 -15.37
C THR A 20 9.29 6.09 -15.25
N GLY A 21 10.02 6.87 -14.46
CA GLY A 21 9.63 8.23 -14.09
C GLY A 21 8.39 8.30 -13.21
N ARG A 22 7.98 7.18 -12.61
CA ARG A 22 6.78 7.08 -11.76
C ARG A 22 7.15 6.70 -10.35
N ASN A 23 6.36 7.17 -9.38
CA ASN A 23 6.53 6.78 -7.99
C ASN A 23 6.03 5.35 -7.77
N VAL A 24 6.81 4.57 -7.07
CA VAL A 24 6.40 3.23 -6.62
C VAL A 24 5.43 3.38 -5.45
N ILE A 25 4.36 2.61 -5.47
CA ILE A 25 3.41 2.50 -4.36
C ILE A 25 3.80 1.27 -3.53
N ILE A 26 3.95 1.45 -2.22
CA ILE A 26 4.30 0.36 -1.30
C ILE A 26 3.01 -0.27 -0.79
N TYR A 27 2.79 -1.53 -1.11
CA TYR A 27 1.63 -2.30 -0.64
C TYR A 27 2.07 -3.30 0.43
N SER A 28 1.45 -3.23 1.60
CA SER A 28 1.68 -4.19 2.66
C SER A 28 0.61 -4.06 3.77
N TYR A 29 0.80 -4.77 4.85
CA TYR A 29 0.02 -4.63 6.07
C TYR A 29 0.93 -4.25 7.24
N LYS A 30 0.35 -3.67 8.29
CA LYS A 30 1.12 -3.05 9.38
C LYS A 30 2.13 -3.99 10.04
N ASN A 31 1.72 -5.20 10.34
CA ASN A 31 2.59 -6.13 11.07
C ASN A 31 3.79 -6.59 10.23
N PHE A 32 3.67 -6.60 8.90
CA PHE A 32 4.79 -6.95 8.03
C PHE A 32 5.98 -6.01 8.23
N PHE A 33 5.70 -4.71 8.40
CA PHE A 33 6.76 -3.73 8.66
C PHE A 33 7.53 -4.02 9.94
N GLY A 34 6.83 -4.42 11.01
CA GLY A 34 7.48 -4.81 12.27
C GLY A 34 8.20 -6.13 12.18
N ASP A 35 7.52 -7.13 11.63
CA ASP A 35 8.00 -8.52 11.67
C ASP A 35 9.18 -8.76 10.72
N TYR A 36 9.18 -8.12 9.55
CA TYR A 36 10.15 -8.41 8.48
C TYR A 36 11.01 -7.24 8.05
N LEU A 37 10.64 -6.00 8.38
CA LEU A 37 11.31 -4.81 7.88
C LEU A 37 11.87 -3.90 8.98
N ASN A 38 11.97 -4.38 10.21
CA ASN A 38 12.46 -3.58 11.35
C ASN A 38 11.78 -2.21 11.47
N ASN A 39 10.50 -2.11 11.12
CA ASN A 39 9.75 -0.86 11.06
C ASN A 39 10.38 0.19 10.12
N HIS A 40 11.15 -0.24 9.14
CA HIS A 40 11.64 0.66 8.10
C HIS A 40 10.47 1.18 7.27
N ALA A 41 10.51 2.46 6.92
CA ALA A 41 9.51 3.10 6.09
C ALA A 41 10.13 3.73 4.85
N TRP A 42 9.32 3.88 3.81
CA TRP A 42 9.65 4.66 2.61
C TRP A 42 8.68 5.84 2.53
N PRO A 43 8.87 6.89 3.36
CA PRO A 43 7.85 7.94 3.55
C PRO A 43 7.58 8.80 2.32
N ASN A 44 8.49 8.79 1.34
CA ASN A 44 8.29 9.49 0.08
C ASN A 44 7.47 8.68 -0.94
N ASN A 45 7.16 7.44 -0.62
CA ASN A 45 6.35 6.57 -1.47
C ASN A 45 4.94 6.44 -0.91
N PRO A 46 3.91 6.51 -1.77
CA PRO A 46 2.54 6.28 -1.31
C PRO A 46 2.41 4.92 -0.65
N LEU A 47 1.65 4.85 0.44
CA LEU A 47 1.37 3.62 1.17
C LEU A 47 -0.01 3.09 0.79
N TRP A 48 -0.06 1.86 0.28
CA TRP A 48 -1.29 1.11 0.06
C TRP A 48 -1.37 0.04 1.15
N LEU A 49 -2.20 0.32 2.17
CA LEU A 49 -2.24 -0.47 3.38
C LEU A 49 -3.43 -1.43 3.37
N ALA A 50 -3.15 -2.72 3.51
CA ALA A 50 -4.18 -3.73 3.68
C ALA A 50 -4.54 -3.86 5.17
N SER A 51 -5.81 -3.66 5.48
CA SER A 51 -6.33 -3.81 6.84
C SER A 51 -7.82 -4.09 6.78
N TYR A 52 -8.18 -5.38 6.87
CA TYR A 52 -9.57 -5.83 6.66
C TYR A 52 -10.38 -5.66 7.95
N GLN A 53 -10.76 -4.43 8.20
CA GLN A 53 -11.54 -4.04 9.37
C GLN A 53 -12.39 -2.81 9.05
N PRO A 54 -13.50 -2.59 9.78
CA PRO A 54 -14.36 -1.43 9.51
C PRO A 54 -13.80 -0.10 9.99
N LYS A 55 -12.85 -0.13 10.91
CA LYS A 55 -12.21 1.08 11.45
C LYS A 55 -11.00 1.46 10.64
N GLU A 56 -10.74 2.76 10.55
CA GLU A 56 -9.50 3.26 9.96
C GLU A 56 -8.28 2.60 10.61
N PRO A 57 -7.33 2.09 9.80
CA PRO A 57 -6.21 1.33 10.32
C PRO A 57 -5.20 2.21 11.04
N GLY A 58 -4.52 1.62 12.02
CA GLY A 58 -3.31 2.22 12.56
C GLY A 58 -2.18 2.19 11.53
N LEU A 59 -1.35 3.22 11.53
CA LEU A 59 -0.25 3.34 10.57
C LEU A 59 0.97 2.54 11.01
N PRO A 60 1.73 1.98 10.07
CA PRO A 60 3.08 1.51 10.37
C PRO A 60 3.96 2.68 10.81
N LYS A 61 4.97 2.38 11.60
CA LYS A 61 5.90 3.40 12.10
C LYS A 61 6.59 4.11 10.92
N GLY A 62 6.70 5.42 11.01
CA GLY A 62 7.36 6.24 9.99
C GLY A 62 6.44 6.76 8.88
N TYR A 63 5.18 6.34 8.87
CA TYR A 63 4.19 6.86 7.93
C TYR A 63 3.26 7.85 8.63
N SER A 64 2.94 8.95 7.96
CA SER A 64 2.01 9.96 8.48
C SER A 64 0.57 9.77 7.98
N LYS A 65 0.40 9.00 6.89
CA LYS A 65 -0.91 8.67 6.33
C LYS A 65 -0.83 7.41 5.48
N TRP A 66 -1.97 6.75 5.30
CA TRP A 66 -2.14 5.81 4.21
C TRP A 66 -2.65 6.58 2.99
N THR A 67 -2.23 6.17 1.80
CA THR A 67 -2.72 6.75 0.53
C THR A 67 -3.91 5.96 0.01
N ILE A 68 -3.81 4.64 0.05
CA ILE A 68 -4.89 3.72 -0.29
C ILE A 68 -5.05 2.75 0.88
N TRP A 69 -6.30 2.50 1.27
CA TRP A 69 -6.63 1.51 2.30
C TRP A 69 -7.48 0.41 1.69
N GLN A 70 -6.91 -0.78 1.56
CA GLN A 70 -7.67 -1.98 1.18
C GLN A 70 -8.40 -2.48 2.42
N ASN A 71 -9.71 -2.24 2.48
CA ASN A 71 -10.48 -2.47 3.69
C ASN A 71 -11.30 -3.76 3.67
N SER A 72 -11.38 -4.43 2.53
CA SER A 72 -12.09 -5.70 2.40
C SER A 72 -11.57 -6.49 1.22
N GLN A 73 -11.66 -7.81 1.31
CA GLN A 73 -11.46 -8.74 0.19
C GLN A 73 -12.78 -9.47 -0.18
N TYR A 74 -13.89 -9.04 0.40
CA TYR A 74 -15.19 -9.70 0.26
C TYR A 74 -16.24 -8.81 -0.38
N GLY A 75 -15.81 -7.81 -1.15
CA GLY A 75 -16.72 -6.89 -1.83
C GLY A 75 -17.55 -7.60 -2.89
N LYS A 76 -18.76 -7.13 -3.08
CA LYS A 76 -19.64 -7.59 -4.14
C LYS A 76 -19.85 -6.47 -5.15
N LEU A 77 -19.91 -6.83 -6.43
CA LEU A 77 -20.09 -5.89 -7.51
C LEU A 77 -21.27 -6.33 -8.38
N ASP A 78 -22.26 -5.46 -8.53
CA ASP A 78 -23.39 -5.70 -9.41
C ASP A 78 -22.89 -5.81 -10.85
N GLY A 79 -23.43 -6.79 -11.57
CA GLY A 79 -23.01 -7.04 -12.95
C GLY A 79 -21.81 -7.99 -13.09
N SER A 80 -21.25 -8.49 -12.00
CA SER A 80 -20.21 -9.50 -12.05
C SER A 80 -20.78 -10.79 -12.64
N LEU A 81 -20.13 -11.29 -13.69
CA LEU A 81 -20.56 -12.53 -14.36
C LEU A 81 -20.32 -13.77 -13.51
N THR A 82 -19.36 -13.72 -12.60
CA THR A 82 -18.98 -14.87 -11.78
C THR A 82 -19.64 -14.87 -10.40
N GLY A 83 -20.24 -13.75 -9.99
CA GLY A 83 -20.73 -13.57 -8.62
C GLY A 83 -19.60 -13.59 -7.58
N GLY A 84 -18.34 -13.44 -8.01
CA GLY A 84 -17.16 -13.52 -7.15
C GLY A 84 -17.04 -12.34 -6.19
N GLU A 85 -16.07 -12.45 -5.31
CA GLU A 85 -15.73 -11.42 -4.35
C GLU A 85 -14.58 -10.56 -4.86
N PHE A 86 -14.57 -9.28 -4.49
CA PHE A 86 -13.60 -8.31 -4.94
C PHE A 86 -12.97 -7.59 -3.77
N ASP A 87 -11.73 -7.17 -3.95
CA ASP A 87 -11.09 -6.27 -3.02
C ASP A 87 -11.75 -4.89 -3.11
N LEU A 88 -11.92 -4.26 -1.96
CA LEU A 88 -12.44 -2.90 -1.86
C LEU A 88 -11.38 -2.01 -1.26
N ASP A 89 -11.18 -0.87 -1.88
CA ASP A 89 -10.17 0.11 -1.48
C ASP A 89 -10.78 1.49 -1.34
N LEU A 90 -10.23 2.25 -0.39
CA LEU A 90 -10.51 3.68 -0.24
C LEU A 90 -9.25 4.46 -0.58
N PHE A 91 -9.40 5.51 -1.37
CA PHE A 91 -8.33 6.46 -1.63
C PHE A 91 -8.43 7.64 -0.65
N ASN A 92 -7.30 8.03 -0.07
CA ASN A 92 -7.22 9.15 0.88
C ASN A 92 -7.02 10.46 0.13
N GLY A 93 -8.08 10.94 -0.51
CA GLY A 93 -8.02 12.17 -1.27
C GLY A 93 -9.13 12.28 -2.31
N THR A 94 -8.96 13.21 -3.24
CA THR A 94 -9.90 13.45 -4.33
C THR A 94 -9.57 12.59 -5.55
N ILE A 95 -10.51 12.52 -6.51
CA ILE A 95 -10.28 11.86 -7.80
C ILE A 95 -9.12 12.52 -8.55
N GLU A 96 -9.03 13.85 -8.49
CA GLU A 96 -7.95 14.60 -9.14
C GLU A 96 -6.59 14.24 -8.54
N GLU A 97 -6.51 14.14 -7.21
CA GLU A 97 -5.28 13.71 -6.52
C GLU A 97 -4.92 12.26 -6.90
N MET A 98 -5.91 11.37 -7.01
CA MET A 98 -5.68 9.99 -7.41
C MET A 98 -5.08 9.90 -8.83
N LYS A 99 -5.51 10.76 -9.73
CA LYS A 99 -4.97 10.80 -11.10
C LYS A 99 -3.50 11.21 -11.17
N LEU A 100 -2.99 11.83 -10.12
CA LEU A 100 -1.60 12.28 -10.02
C LEU A 100 -0.66 11.22 -9.43
N LEU A 101 -1.17 10.10 -9.00
CA LEU A 101 -0.33 9.02 -8.47
C LEU A 101 0.61 8.43 -9.51
#